data_a887de8a578dcceddbccba60bfb22bad
#
_entry.id   a887de8a578dcceddbccba60bfb22bad
#
_cell.length_a   1.000
_cell.length_b   1.000
_cell.length_c   1.000
_cell.angle_alpha   90.00
_cell.angle_beta   90.00
_cell.angle_gamma   90.00
#
_symmetry.space_group_name_H-M   'P 1'
#
loop_
_entity.id
_entity.type
_entity.pdbx_description
1 polymer ?
#
loop_
_entity_poly.entity_id
_entity_poly.type
_entity_poly.pdbx_seq_one_letter_code
_entity_poly.pdbx_strand_id
1 'polypeptide(L)'
;MPEVIFNGPEGRLEGRYHHSKKEDAPIALILHPHPQQGGTMNNKVVFEVYQLFAKRGFSTLRFNFRGVGRSQGVYDEGLGELSDAASALDWLQSANPDASQCWVSGFSFGAWICMQLLMRRPEISSFVSLAPPANKYDFSFLAPCPSSGLILHGSEDTIVPKESVAALTQKLQEQKRIKIDYRIIEGANHFFHNRIGDL
;
A
#
# COMPACT_ATOMS: atom_id res chain seq x y z
N MET A 1 -3.69 -14.48 -13.64
CA MET A 1 -2.72 -13.45 -13.29
C MET A 1 -1.40 -14.13 -13.03
N PRO A 2 -0.38 -13.82 -13.82
CA PRO A 2 0.89 -14.52 -13.73
C PRO A 2 1.57 -14.26 -12.39
N GLU A 3 2.20 -15.31 -11.91
CA GLU A 3 3.15 -15.24 -10.83
C GLU A 3 4.44 -14.60 -11.35
N VAL A 4 5.03 -13.74 -10.56
CA VAL A 4 6.32 -13.14 -10.84
C VAL A 4 7.27 -13.34 -9.68
N ILE A 5 8.54 -13.46 -10.00
CA ILE A 5 9.63 -13.52 -9.02
C ILE A 5 10.64 -12.45 -9.44
N PHE A 6 11.02 -11.61 -8.52
CA PHE A 6 12.02 -10.57 -8.74
C PHE A 6 13.01 -10.50 -7.57
N ASN A 7 14.14 -9.87 -7.78
CA ASN A 7 15.16 -9.76 -6.76
C ASN A 7 14.83 -8.64 -5.77
N GLY A 8 14.83 -8.96 -4.49
CA GLY A 8 14.86 -8.04 -3.38
C GLY A 8 16.23 -7.98 -2.72
N PRO A 9 16.42 -7.13 -1.70
CA PRO A 9 17.71 -6.97 -1.02
C PRO A 9 18.21 -8.25 -0.32
N GLU A 10 17.29 -9.05 0.24
CA GLU A 10 17.58 -10.28 0.97
C GLU A 10 17.26 -11.55 0.16
N GLY A 11 17.16 -11.43 -1.16
CA GLY A 11 16.89 -12.54 -2.06
C GLY A 11 15.62 -12.36 -2.85
N ARG A 12 15.05 -13.48 -3.32
CA ARG A 12 13.89 -13.47 -4.22
C ARG A 12 12.61 -13.10 -3.48
N LEU A 13 11.81 -12.26 -4.11
CA LEU A 13 10.45 -11.89 -3.68
C LEU A 13 9.43 -12.44 -4.68
N GLU A 14 8.35 -13.02 -4.17
CA GLU A 14 7.24 -13.50 -4.99
C GLU A 14 6.11 -12.49 -5.07
N GLY A 15 5.49 -12.36 -6.23
CA GLY A 15 4.38 -11.46 -6.44
C GLY A 15 3.35 -11.98 -7.43
N ARG A 16 2.29 -11.21 -7.57
CA ARG A 16 1.24 -11.36 -8.60
C ARG A 16 1.13 -10.07 -9.36
N TYR A 17 1.33 -10.16 -10.65
CA TYR A 17 1.33 -9.01 -11.55
C TYR A 17 0.17 -9.09 -12.54
N HIS A 18 -0.49 -7.96 -12.76
CA HIS A 18 -1.44 -7.74 -13.84
C HIS A 18 -0.89 -6.66 -14.77
N HIS A 19 -0.67 -7.01 -16.01
CA HIS A 19 -0.29 -6.06 -17.04
C HIS A 19 -1.54 -5.50 -17.72
N SER A 20 -1.68 -4.19 -17.73
CA SER A 20 -2.75 -3.52 -18.47
C SER A 20 -2.49 -3.62 -19.99
N LYS A 21 -3.57 -3.72 -20.76
CA LYS A 21 -3.50 -3.67 -22.23
C LYS A 21 -3.46 -2.27 -22.80
N LYS A 22 -3.60 -1.24 -21.96
CA LYS A 22 -3.54 0.16 -22.39
C LYS A 22 -2.09 0.58 -22.54
N GLU A 23 -1.78 1.30 -23.61
CA GLU A 23 -0.53 2.04 -23.73
C GLU A 23 -0.47 3.07 -22.59
N ASP A 24 0.72 3.37 -22.09
CA ASP A 24 0.98 4.32 -21.00
C ASP A 24 0.11 4.10 -19.73
N ALA A 25 -0.38 2.88 -19.51
CA ALA A 25 -1.19 2.56 -18.35
C ALA A 25 -0.51 2.99 -17.04
N PRO A 26 -1.24 3.61 -16.09
CA PRO A 26 -0.68 3.89 -14.79
C PRO A 26 -0.34 2.59 -14.05
N ILE A 27 0.61 2.66 -13.14
CA ILE A 27 1.03 1.54 -12.31
C ILE A 27 0.59 1.70 -10.86
N ALA A 28 0.33 0.57 -10.18
CA ALA A 28 0.01 0.55 -8.76
C ALA A 28 0.71 -0.60 -8.04
N LEU A 29 1.43 -0.29 -6.97
CA LEU A 29 2.02 -1.25 -6.04
C LEU A 29 1.15 -1.37 -4.79
N ILE A 30 0.80 -2.61 -4.39
CA ILE A 30 -0.08 -2.88 -3.25
C ILE A 30 0.67 -3.69 -2.18
N LEU A 31 0.71 -3.16 -0.95
CA LEU A 31 1.46 -3.68 0.19
C LEU A 31 0.55 -4.33 1.22
N HIS A 32 0.93 -5.53 1.69
CA HIS A 32 0.11 -6.33 2.60
C HIS A 32 0.31 -5.96 4.09
N PRO A 33 -0.60 -6.39 4.99
CA PRO A 33 -0.50 -6.12 6.41
C PRO A 33 0.65 -6.90 7.07
N HIS A 34 0.76 -6.79 8.41
CA HIS A 34 1.93 -7.23 9.18
C HIS A 34 2.37 -8.67 8.89
N PRO A 35 3.62 -8.89 8.44
CA PRO A 35 4.14 -10.19 8.05
C PRO A 35 4.00 -11.25 9.15
N GLN A 36 4.36 -10.91 10.39
CA GLN A 36 4.32 -11.84 11.52
C GLN A 36 2.93 -12.02 12.15
N GLN A 37 1.90 -11.32 11.64
CA GLN A 37 0.51 -11.45 12.07
C GLN A 37 -0.37 -12.06 10.99
N GLY A 38 0.19 -12.95 10.18
CA GLY A 38 -0.52 -13.64 9.10
C GLY A 38 -0.76 -12.79 7.85
N GLY A 39 -0.10 -11.63 7.75
CA GLY A 39 -0.16 -10.78 6.57
C GLY A 39 0.50 -11.43 5.36
N THR A 40 -0.20 -11.45 4.23
CA THR A 40 0.30 -11.93 2.94
C THR A 40 -0.31 -11.12 1.81
N MET A 41 0.27 -11.20 0.63
CA MET A 41 -0.31 -10.60 -0.59
C MET A 41 -1.70 -11.16 -0.95
N ASN A 42 -2.10 -12.30 -0.35
CA ASN A 42 -3.41 -12.92 -0.56
C ASN A 42 -4.46 -12.49 0.47
N ASN A 43 -4.13 -11.57 1.37
CA ASN A 43 -5.11 -10.94 2.25
C ASN A 43 -6.27 -10.38 1.41
N LYS A 44 -7.52 -10.55 1.89
CA LYS A 44 -8.73 -10.17 1.12
C LYS A 44 -8.76 -8.69 0.75
N VAL A 45 -8.36 -7.79 1.66
CA VAL A 45 -8.28 -6.34 1.39
C VAL A 45 -7.25 -6.05 0.31
N VAL A 46 -6.05 -6.61 0.44
CA VAL A 46 -4.97 -6.47 -0.56
C VAL A 46 -5.41 -6.97 -1.94
N PHE A 47 -6.06 -8.12 -1.96
CA PHE A 47 -6.56 -8.70 -3.21
C PHE A 47 -7.64 -7.82 -3.86
N GLU A 48 -8.59 -7.32 -3.08
CA GLU A 48 -9.65 -6.45 -3.61
C GLU A 48 -9.08 -5.14 -4.16
N VAL A 49 -8.21 -4.47 -3.42
CA VAL A 49 -7.55 -3.24 -3.89
C VAL A 49 -6.77 -3.48 -5.18
N TYR A 50 -6.03 -4.60 -5.25
CA TYR A 50 -5.33 -5.01 -6.47
C TYR A 50 -6.29 -5.17 -7.65
N GLN A 51 -7.43 -5.82 -7.44
CA GLN A 51 -8.46 -6.00 -8.47
C GLN A 51 -9.10 -4.68 -8.89
N LEU A 52 -9.35 -3.77 -7.94
CA LEU A 52 -9.93 -2.47 -8.22
C LEU A 52 -9.02 -1.61 -9.10
N PHE A 53 -7.71 -1.60 -8.84
CA PHE A 53 -6.74 -0.92 -9.71
C PHE A 53 -6.68 -1.57 -11.09
N ALA A 54 -6.63 -2.91 -11.17
CA ALA A 54 -6.62 -3.63 -12.44
C ALA A 54 -7.88 -3.34 -13.28
N LYS A 55 -9.08 -3.36 -12.68
CA LYS A 55 -10.35 -3.01 -13.34
C LYS A 55 -10.37 -1.56 -13.84
N ARG A 56 -9.64 -0.64 -13.20
CA ARG A 56 -9.49 0.75 -13.62
C ARG A 56 -8.42 0.95 -14.69
N GLY A 57 -7.78 -0.13 -15.14
CA GLY A 57 -6.83 -0.11 -16.24
C GLY A 57 -5.38 0.14 -15.82
N PHE A 58 -5.05 -0.04 -14.55
CA PHE A 58 -3.68 0.00 -14.07
C PHE A 58 -2.93 -1.30 -14.34
N SER A 59 -1.64 -1.23 -14.58
CA SER A 59 -0.72 -2.35 -14.36
C SER A 59 -0.44 -2.45 -12.87
N THR A 60 -0.74 -3.60 -12.24
CA THR A 60 -0.75 -3.71 -10.78
C THR A 60 0.14 -4.85 -10.29
N LEU A 61 0.87 -4.59 -9.20
CA LEU A 61 1.68 -5.57 -8.49
C LEU A 61 1.27 -5.65 -7.02
N ARG A 62 1.07 -6.87 -6.53
CA ARG A 62 1.06 -7.22 -5.11
C ARG A 62 2.10 -8.29 -4.87
N PHE A 63 2.82 -8.25 -3.75
CA PHE A 63 3.89 -9.18 -3.47
C PHE A 63 3.95 -9.53 -1.98
N ASN A 64 4.65 -10.59 -1.65
CA ASN A 64 4.95 -10.97 -0.28
C ASN A 64 6.27 -10.32 0.16
N PHE A 65 6.24 -9.58 1.27
CA PHE A 65 7.44 -9.11 1.95
C PHE A 65 8.37 -10.26 2.31
N ARG A 66 9.62 -9.96 2.60
CA ARG A 66 10.62 -10.92 3.07
C ARG A 66 10.08 -11.83 4.17
N GLY A 67 10.45 -13.11 4.12
CA GLY A 67 10.03 -14.12 5.09
C GLY A 67 8.57 -14.56 4.99
N VAL A 68 7.80 -14.05 4.02
CA VAL A 68 6.39 -14.43 3.81
C VAL A 68 6.27 -15.29 2.55
N GLY A 69 5.55 -16.41 2.66
CA GLY A 69 5.33 -17.33 1.54
C GLY A 69 6.65 -17.86 1.00
N ARG A 70 6.93 -17.62 -0.29
CA ARG A 70 8.18 -18.01 -0.95
C ARG A 70 9.19 -16.86 -1.05
N SER A 71 8.89 -15.70 -0.50
CA SER A 71 9.85 -14.60 -0.41
C SER A 71 10.94 -14.92 0.58
N GLN A 72 12.18 -14.72 0.17
CA GLN A 72 13.38 -14.97 0.98
C GLN A 72 13.62 -13.85 2.00
N GLY A 73 14.55 -14.07 2.92
CA GLY A 73 14.88 -13.15 3.99
C GLY A 73 14.05 -13.39 5.25
N VAL A 74 14.20 -12.49 6.21
CA VAL A 74 13.50 -12.50 7.50
C VAL A 74 12.91 -11.12 7.78
N TYR A 75 11.83 -11.07 8.56
CA TYR A 75 11.20 -9.83 8.99
C TYR A 75 12.21 -8.90 9.67
N ASP A 76 12.22 -7.62 9.28
CA ASP A 76 13.21 -6.62 9.71
C ASP A 76 12.55 -5.31 10.16
N GLU A 77 11.51 -5.43 10.97
CA GLU A 77 10.83 -4.34 11.69
C GLU A 77 10.43 -3.12 10.83
N GLY A 78 10.23 -3.35 9.54
CA GLY A 78 9.83 -2.34 8.56
C GLY A 78 10.96 -1.76 7.73
N LEU A 79 12.21 -1.79 8.18
CA LEU A 79 13.37 -1.28 7.41
C LEU A 79 13.61 -2.14 6.17
N GLY A 80 13.66 -3.44 6.37
CA GLY A 80 13.82 -4.39 5.29
C GLY A 80 12.61 -4.43 4.38
N GLU A 81 11.39 -4.43 4.93
CA GLU A 81 10.14 -4.41 4.16
C GLU A 81 10.01 -3.16 3.29
N LEU A 82 10.52 -2.01 3.76
CA LEU A 82 10.59 -0.79 2.96
C LEU A 82 11.54 -0.94 1.77
N SER A 83 12.68 -1.60 1.98
CA SER A 83 13.64 -1.90 0.92
C SER A 83 13.07 -2.91 -0.08
N ASP A 84 12.30 -3.90 0.38
CA ASP A 84 11.57 -4.82 -0.48
C ASP A 84 10.53 -4.08 -1.34
N ALA A 85 9.78 -3.14 -0.73
CA ALA A 85 8.80 -2.33 -1.44
C ALA A 85 9.45 -1.45 -2.51
N ALA A 86 10.63 -0.88 -2.23
CA ALA A 86 11.40 -0.12 -3.22
C ALA A 86 11.82 -1.01 -4.40
N SER A 87 12.33 -2.21 -4.14
CA SER A 87 12.69 -3.18 -5.19
C SER A 87 11.49 -3.63 -6.01
N ALA A 88 10.34 -3.83 -5.36
CA ALA A 88 9.09 -4.17 -6.04
C ALA A 88 8.62 -3.03 -6.96
N LEU A 89 8.78 -1.77 -6.52
CA LEU A 89 8.45 -0.61 -7.33
C LEU A 89 9.39 -0.48 -8.53
N ASP A 90 10.70 -0.68 -8.34
CA ASP A 90 11.69 -0.67 -9.43
C ASP A 90 11.37 -1.73 -10.47
N TRP A 91 11.02 -2.94 -10.04
CA TRP A 91 10.61 -4.00 -10.94
C TRP A 91 9.33 -3.62 -11.72
N LEU A 92 8.33 -3.07 -11.02
CA LEU A 92 7.07 -2.67 -11.64
C LEU A 92 7.26 -1.56 -12.68
N GLN A 93 8.11 -0.58 -12.40
CA GLN A 93 8.49 0.48 -13.34
C GLN A 93 9.26 -0.07 -14.55
N SER A 94 10.21 -0.99 -14.33
CA SER A 94 10.95 -1.63 -15.42
C SER A 94 10.04 -2.44 -16.35
N ALA A 95 8.97 -3.04 -15.82
CA ALA A 95 7.98 -3.75 -16.60
C ALA A 95 6.97 -2.82 -17.31
N ASN A 96 6.97 -1.52 -16.98
CA ASN A 96 6.06 -0.50 -17.51
C ASN A 96 6.80 0.83 -17.69
N PRO A 97 7.78 0.92 -18.61
CA PRO A 97 8.65 2.09 -18.75
C PRO A 97 7.89 3.37 -19.17
N ASP A 98 6.75 3.21 -19.83
CA ASP A 98 5.93 4.32 -20.34
C ASP A 98 4.73 4.65 -19.42
N ALA A 99 4.75 4.18 -18.17
CA ALA A 99 3.64 4.40 -17.25
C ALA A 99 3.38 5.89 -17.00
N SER A 100 2.13 6.30 -17.23
CA SER A 100 1.72 7.72 -17.10
C SER A 100 1.69 8.23 -15.66
N GLN A 101 1.46 7.35 -14.69
CA GLN A 101 1.39 7.66 -13.26
C GLN A 101 1.86 6.45 -12.43
N CYS A 102 2.41 6.76 -11.25
CA CYS A 102 2.82 5.76 -10.26
C CYS A 102 2.00 5.94 -8.97
N TRP A 103 1.27 4.91 -8.58
CA TRP A 103 0.47 4.88 -7.36
C TRP A 103 0.97 3.80 -6.42
N VAL A 104 0.84 4.05 -5.12
CA VAL A 104 1.10 3.06 -4.08
C VAL A 104 -0.12 2.90 -3.18
N SER A 105 -0.34 1.69 -2.71
CA SER A 105 -1.39 1.39 -1.75
C SER A 105 -0.88 0.44 -0.69
N GLY A 106 -1.41 0.55 0.52
CA GLY A 106 -1.05 -0.35 1.60
C GLY A 106 -2.17 -0.52 2.61
N PHE A 107 -2.22 -1.69 3.22
CA PHE A 107 -3.17 -2.02 4.27
C PHE A 107 -2.45 -2.23 5.60
N SER A 108 -2.90 -1.56 6.66
CA SER A 108 -2.36 -1.68 8.01
C SER A 108 -0.84 -1.43 8.05
N PHE A 109 -0.01 -2.39 8.48
CA PHE A 109 1.46 -2.29 8.39
C PHE A 109 1.92 -1.88 6.98
N GLY A 110 1.33 -2.46 5.93
CA GLY A 110 1.61 -2.08 4.55
C GLY A 110 1.29 -0.61 4.25
N ALA A 111 0.30 -0.02 4.93
CA ALA A 111 0.01 1.42 4.82
C ALA A 111 1.15 2.28 5.41
N TRP A 112 1.73 1.87 6.52
CA TRP A 112 2.90 2.55 7.11
C TRP A 112 4.13 2.45 6.20
N ILE A 113 4.41 1.28 5.63
CA ILE A 113 5.49 1.10 4.63
C ILE A 113 5.21 1.93 3.36
N CYS A 114 3.98 1.92 2.88
CA CYS A 114 3.53 2.72 1.74
C CYS A 114 3.85 4.21 1.92
N MET A 115 3.53 4.78 3.08
CA MET A 115 3.77 6.19 3.36
C MET A 115 5.27 6.52 3.51
N GLN A 116 6.07 5.59 4.02
CA GLN A 116 7.53 5.75 4.05
C GLN A 116 8.15 5.69 2.64
N LEU A 117 7.64 4.79 1.78
CA LEU A 117 8.06 4.69 0.38
C LEU A 117 7.73 5.98 -0.37
N LEU A 118 6.53 6.53 -0.17
CA LEU A 118 6.08 7.80 -0.73
C LEU A 118 7.07 8.94 -0.45
N MET A 119 7.63 9.00 0.75
CA MET A 119 8.60 10.03 1.13
C MET A 119 9.97 9.90 0.45
N ARG A 120 10.28 8.73 -0.09
CA ARG A 120 11.60 8.40 -0.70
C ARG A 120 11.56 8.31 -2.22
N ARG A 121 10.37 8.28 -2.80
CA ARG A 121 10.17 8.02 -4.23
C ARG A 121 9.32 9.14 -4.84
N PRO A 122 9.96 10.20 -5.35
CA PRO A 122 9.27 11.40 -5.85
C PRO A 122 8.40 11.15 -7.09
N GLU A 123 8.62 10.04 -7.78
CA GLU A 123 7.78 9.61 -8.91
C GLU A 123 6.40 9.11 -8.48
N ILE A 124 6.18 8.81 -7.20
CA ILE A 124 4.86 8.40 -6.71
C ILE A 124 3.93 9.61 -6.72
N SER A 125 2.94 9.55 -7.59
CA SER A 125 2.02 10.65 -7.82
C SER A 125 0.83 10.66 -6.86
N SER A 126 0.46 9.50 -6.29
CA SER A 126 -0.68 9.39 -5.37
C SER A 126 -0.64 8.10 -4.54
N PHE A 127 -1.45 8.07 -3.47
CA PHE A 127 -1.53 6.90 -2.61
C PHE A 127 -2.96 6.56 -2.16
N VAL A 128 -3.15 5.29 -1.77
CA VAL A 128 -4.35 4.81 -1.06
C VAL A 128 -3.90 4.08 0.21
N SER A 129 -4.22 4.63 1.37
CA SER A 129 -3.84 4.10 2.68
C SER A 129 -5.07 3.53 3.39
N LEU A 130 -5.06 2.24 3.68
CA LEU A 130 -6.17 1.53 4.32
C LEU A 130 -5.81 1.18 5.76
N ALA A 131 -6.63 1.65 6.71
CA ALA A 131 -6.46 1.45 8.14
C ALA A 131 -5.01 1.68 8.61
N PRO A 132 -4.40 2.86 8.34
CA PRO A 132 -3.02 3.13 8.73
C PRO A 132 -2.87 3.05 10.26
N PRO A 133 -1.89 2.28 10.79
CA PRO A 133 -1.78 2.01 12.22
C PRO A 133 -1.14 3.16 13.00
N ALA A 134 -1.79 4.33 12.98
CA ALA A 134 -1.31 5.57 13.58
C ALA A 134 -1.24 5.56 15.12
N ASN A 135 -1.82 4.52 15.76
CA ASN A 135 -1.68 4.27 17.20
C ASN A 135 -0.45 3.44 17.57
N LYS A 136 0.21 2.82 16.57
CA LYS A 136 1.34 1.89 16.80
C LYS A 136 2.65 2.38 16.21
N TYR A 137 2.58 3.10 15.10
CA TYR A 137 3.74 3.58 14.35
C TYR A 137 3.73 5.11 14.24
N ASP A 138 4.91 5.68 14.17
CA ASP A 138 5.08 7.10 13.93
C ASP A 138 4.85 7.44 12.45
N PHE A 139 4.07 8.48 12.19
CA PHE A 139 3.80 9.06 10.88
C PHE A 139 4.27 10.53 10.80
N SER A 140 5.05 11.01 11.76
CA SER A 140 5.54 12.39 11.81
C SER A 140 6.42 12.77 10.61
N PHE A 141 7.02 11.77 9.95
CA PHE A 141 7.82 11.95 8.74
C PHE A 141 7.02 12.52 7.55
N LEU A 142 5.69 12.51 7.59
CA LEU A 142 4.80 13.04 6.55
C LEU A 142 4.60 14.58 6.64
N ALA A 143 5.56 15.29 7.14
CA ALA A 143 5.54 16.74 7.22
C ALA A 143 6.80 17.36 6.55
N PRO A 144 6.72 17.76 5.26
CA PRO A 144 5.57 17.79 4.37
C PRO A 144 5.31 16.46 3.67
N CYS A 145 4.03 16.11 3.50
CA CYS A 145 3.63 14.98 2.64
C CYS A 145 3.73 15.40 1.16
N PRO A 146 4.38 14.60 0.30
CA PRO A 146 4.69 15.03 -1.06
C PRO A 146 3.51 14.90 -2.05
N SER A 147 2.48 14.09 -1.74
CA SER A 147 1.42 13.75 -2.70
C SER A 147 0.04 13.71 -2.06
N SER A 148 -0.96 14.00 -2.87
CA SER A 148 -2.37 13.81 -2.51
C SER A 148 -2.73 12.34 -2.46
N GLY A 149 -3.77 12.00 -1.69
CA GLY A 149 -4.18 10.60 -1.61
C GLY A 149 -5.49 10.39 -0.85
N LEU A 150 -5.85 9.11 -0.75
CA LEU A 150 -7.05 8.62 -0.08
C LEU A 150 -6.65 7.82 1.17
N ILE A 151 -7.32 8.11 2.28
CA ILE A 151 -7.24 7.32 3.51
C ILE A 151 -8.62 6.70 3.77
N LEU A 152 -8.68 5.38 3.89
CA LEU A 152 -9.88 4.62 4.22
C LEU A 152 -9.74 3.98 5.60
N HIS A 153 -10.80 4.08 6.42
CA HIS A 153 -10.81 3.50 7.76
C HIS A 153 -12.19 2.95 8.13
N GLY A 154 -12.22 1.87 8.90
CA GLY A 154 -13.46 1.28 9.39
C GLY A 154 -13.97 1.97 10.66
N SER A 155 -15.27 2.26 10.76
CA SER A 155 -15.85 2.90 11.96
C SER A 155 -15.80 2.01 13.20
N GLU A 156 -15.74 0.68 13.02
CA GLU A 156 -15.70 -0.34 14.08
C GLU A 156 -14.33 -1.02 14.18
N ASP A 157 -13.26 -0.34 13.74
CA ASP A 157 -11.90 -0.84 13.88
C ASP A 157 -11.45 -0.77 15.35
N THR A 158 -11.33 -1.95 15.97
CA THR A 158 -10.88 -2.09 17.37
C THR A 158 -9.37 -2.26 17.51
N ILE A 159 -8.65 -2.44 16.40
CA ILE A 159 -7.18 -2.60 16.37
C ILE A 159 -6.50 -1.24 16.24
N VAL A 160 -7.05 -0.40 15.38
CA VAL A 160 -6.59 0.98 15.16
C VAL A 160 -7.77 1.92 15.44
N PRO A 161 -7.78 2.62 16.59
CA PRO A 161 -8.84 3.56 16.93
C PRO A 161 -9.00 4.65 15.87
N LYS A 162 -10.23 4.93 15.47
CA LYS A 162 -10.52 5.93 14.43
C LYS A 162 -9.99 7.33 14.78
N GLU A 163 -9.90 7.64 16.06
CA GLU A 163 -9.38 8.91 16.58
C GLU A 163 -7.90 9.12 16.21
N SER A 164 -7.09 8.04 16.24
CA SER A 164 -5.67 8.12 15.84
C SER A 164 -5.52 8.37 14.34
N VAL A 165 -6.37 7.77 13.51
CA VAL A 165 -6.35 8.00 12.06
C VAL A 165 -6.92 9.38 11.72
N ALA A 166 -7.96 9.83 12.42
CA ALA A 166 -8.51 11.17 12.26
C ALA A 166 -7.47 12.24 12.60
N ALA A 167 -6.71 12.08 13.70
CA ALA A 167 -5.64 12.98 14.08
C ALA A 167 -4.49 13.04 13.06
N LEU A 168 -4.09 11.89 12.50
CA LEU A 168 -3.13 11.81 11.40
C LEU A 168 -3.66 12.56 10.17
N THR A 169 -4.89 12.28 9.80
CA THR A 169 -5.53 12.87 8.60
C THR A 169 -5.66 14.38 8.73
N GLN A 170 -6.06 14.89 9.90
CA GLN A 170 -6.17 16.31 10.15
C GLN A 170 -4.83 17.02 9.92
N LYS A 171 -3.73 16.49 10.46
CA LYS A 171 -2.37 17.04 10.25
C LYS A 171 -1.97 17.07 8.76
N LEU A 172 -2.39 16.06 7.99
CA LEU A 172 -2.12 16.01 6.56
C LEU A 172 -2.98 17.01 5.79
N GLN A 173 -4.26 17.18 6.16
CA GLN A 173 -5.20 18.11 5.52
C GLN A 173 -4.88 19.59 5.77
N GLU A 174 -4.15 19.90 6.84
CA GLU A 174 -3.64 21.26 7.11
C GLU A 174 -2.54 21.70 6.13
N GLN A 175 -1.99 20.78 5.33
CA GLN A 175 -0.92 21.06 4.37
C GLN A 175 -1.50 21.64 3.06
N LYS A 176 -1.02 22.82 2.66
CA LYS A 176 -1.62 23.63 1.59
C LYS A 176 -1.49 23.07 0.16
N ARG A 177 -0.55 22.15 -0.09
CA ARG A 177 -0.20 21.71 -1.45
C ARG A 177 -0.77 20.37 -1.85
N ILE A 178 -1.41 19.67 -0.93
CA ILE A 178 -1.97 18.34 -1.13
C ILE A 178 -3.44 18.32 -0.73
N LYS A 179 -4.17 17.36 -1.32
CA LYS A 179 -5.55 17.07 -0.95
C LYS A 179 -5.61 15.64 -0.39
N ILE A 180 -6.04 15.50 0.85
CA ILE A 180 -6.29 14.21 1.48
C ILE A 180 -7.80 13.99 1.56
N ASP A 181 -8.26 12.96 0.84
CA ASP A 181 -9.63 12.45 0.98
C ASP A 181 -9.62 11.42 2.13
N TYR A 182 -10.42 11.67 3.16
CA TYR A 182 -10.57 10.76 4.29
C TYR A 182 -11.99 10.23 4.32
N ARG A 183 -12.12 8.92 4.28
CA ARG A 183 -13.41 8.24 4.29
C ARG A 183 -13.47 7.19 5.37
N ILE A 184 -14.55 7.24 6.14
CA ILE A 184 -14.92 6.21 7.11
C ILE A 184 -15.95 5.29 6.45
N ILE A 185 -15.70 3.98 6.52
CA ILE A 185 -16.62 2.95 6.06
C ILE A 185 -17.39 2.47 7.28
N GLU A 186 -18.69 2.83 7.33
CA GLU A 186 -19.56 2.53 8.45
C GLU A 186 -19.77 1.01 8.62
N GLY A 187 -19.66 0.53 9.87
CA GLY A 187 -19.77 -0.87 10.24
C GLY A 187 -18.59 -1.75 9.81
N ALA A 188 -17.52 -1.17 9.26
CA ALA A 188 -16.33 -1.92 8.91
C ALA A 188 -15.39 -2.04 10.11
N ASN A 189 -14.89 -3.26 10.36
CA ASN A 189 -13.79 -3.52 11.27
C ASN A 189 -12.42 -3.32 10.58
N HIS A 190 -11.32 -3.59 11.28
CA HIS A 190 -9.96 -3.46 10.75
C HIS A 190 -9.74 -4.18 9.41
N PHE A 191 -10.34 -5.35 9.22
CA PHE A 191 -10.20 -6.18 8.03
C PHE A 191 -11.30 -5.93 6.98
N PHE A 192 -12.16 -4.93 7.19
CA PHE A 192 -13.30 -4.61 6.33
C PHE A 192 -14.21 -5.83 6.06
N HIS A 193 -14.32 -6.74 7.05
CA HIS A 193 -15.23 -7.89 6.94
C HIS A 193 -16.66 -7.40 6.67
N ASN A 194 -17.35 -8.06 5.75
CA ASN A 194 -18.70 -7.71 5.28
C ASN A 194 -18.83 -6.34 4.59
N ARG A 195 -17.73 -5.58 4.43
CA ARG A 195 -17.67 -4.26 3.79
C ARG A 195 -16.58 -4.15 2.72
N ILE A 196 -16.01 -5.27 2.30
CA ILE A 196 -14.95 -5.29 1.26
C ILE A 196 -15.44 -4.68 -0.05
N GLY A 197 -16.73 -4.83 -0.39
CA GLY A 197 -17.31 -4.23 -1.59
C GLY A 197 -17.43 -2.71 -1.55
N ASP A 198 -17.23 -2.09 -0.37
CA ASP A 198 -17.32 -0.64 -0.18
C ASP A 198 -15.94 0.05 -0.36
N LEU A 199 -14.86 -0.74 -0.59
CA LEU A 199 -13.52 -0.26 -0.94
C LEU A 199 -13.49 0.14 -2.42
#